data_c803e29e50462800ad31ca3323e0d1cc
#
_entry.id   c803e29e50462800ad31ca3323e0d1cc
#
_cell.length_a   1.000
_cell.length_b   1.000
_cell.length_c   1.000
_cell.angle_alpha   90.00
_cell.angle_beta   90.00
_cell.angle_gamma   90.00
#
_symmetry.space_group_name_H-M   'P 1'
#
loop_
_entity.id
_entity.type
_entity.pdbx_description
1 polymer ?
#
loop_
_entity_poly.entity_id
_entity_poly.type
_entity_poly.pdbx_seq_one_letter_code
_entity_poly.pdbx_strand_id
1 'polypeptide(L)'
;MNVGLIAESKTKDIENLLEAFKSKKLDAEFIDVGSIGVTVENNVSRVFYEKTFEDFDSVFLSLPMEFTLFVEPLLSELVDAGTYCQLKPNSYYILSNKPFMYSNLNSKGVKTTKTDILADKEAIDFSLKDFSYPIIVKTFLGLKKTNSVLVESERSLKSFIKSISVDVDAITIQEYLEGDVDQSLVIGDDVFTIKRKWVEKELGHSKKPISTKLSDDSKEIAIRAAKVCGMDIGVVKMIDAKVIGVRSRIDFKMFNDALSEDMYQKVALHYVEKVHGGEK
;
A
#
# COMPACT_ATOMS: atom_id res chain seq x y z
N MET A 1 2.27 -5.51 27.44
CA MET A 1 2.01 -4.77 26.20
C MET A 1 1.13 -5.61 25.34
N ASN A 2 -0.04 -5.07 25.01
CA ASN A 2 -1.10 -5.79 24.30
C ASN A 2 -1.12 -5.37 22.84
N VAL A 3 -1.10 -6.35 21.92
CA VAL A 3 -1.11 -6.12 20.47
C VAL A 3 -2.32 -6.82 19.86
N GLY A 4 -3.22 -6.06 19.24
CA GLY A 4 -4.32 -6.60 18.44
C GLY A 4 -3.90 -6.82 16.98
N LEU A 5 -4.08 -8.02 16.42
CA LEU A 5 -3.92 -8.26 14.99
C LEU A 5 -5.31 -8.38 14.34
N ILE A 6 -5.71 -7.33 13.63
CA ILE A 6 -7.02 -7.27 12.96
C ILE A 6 -6.89 -7.76 11.52
N ALA A 7 -7.63 -8.81 11.17
CA ALA A 7 -7.69 -9.36 9.81
C ALA A 7 -9.04 -10.08 9.57
N GLU A 8 -9.32 -10.45 8.31
CA GLU A 8 -10.52 -11.24 7.94
C GLU A 8 -10.45 -12.70 8.40
N SER A 9 -9.24 -13.23 8.52
CA SER A 9 -9.03 -14.63 8.93
C SER A 9 -7.61 -14.83 9.46
N LYS A 10 -7.45 -15.87 10.25
CA LYS A 10 -6.16 -16.26 10.82
C LYS A 10 -5.31 -17.00 9.77
N THR A 11 -4.78 -16.25 8.81
CA THR A 11 -3.88 -16.79 7.78
C THR A 11 -2.52 -17.18 8.36
N LYS A 12 -1.71 -17.92 7.60
CA LYS A 12 -0.36 -18.29 8.03
C LYS A 12 0.54 -17.07 8.34
N ASP A 13 0.37 -15.97 7.60
CA ASP A 13 1.09 -14.72 7.87
C ASP A 13 0.67 -14.13 9.23
N ILE A 14 -0.63 -14.14 9.54
CA ILE A 14 -1.15 -13.67 10.84
C ILE A 14 -0.65 -14.58 11.99
N GLU A 15 -0.64 -15.89 11.80
CA GLU A 15 -0.08 -16.83 12.80
C GLU A 15 1.39 -16.55 13.07
N ASN A 16 2.20 -16.39 12.01
CA ASN A 16 3.63 -16.09 12.14
C ASN A 16 3.88 -14.73 12.80
N LEU A 17 3.06 -13.70 12.50
CA LEU A 17 3.12 -12.41 13.19
C LEU A 17 2.79 -12.55 14.68
N LEU A 18 1.72 -13.28 15.04
CA LEU A 18 1.38 -13.56 16.43
C LEU A 18 2.54 -14.21 17.18
N GLU A 19 3.17 -15.24 16.57
CA GLU A 19 4.34 -15.90 17.13
C GLU A 19 5.51 -14.94 17.29
N ALA A 20 5.77 -14.10 16.28
CA ALA A 20 6.84 -13.10 16.34
C ALA A 20 6.62 -12.08 17.47
N PHE A 21 5.41 -11.54 17.61
CA PHE A 21 5.08 -10.64 18.72
C PHE A 21 5.26 -11.30 20.08
N LYS A 22 4.74 -12.52 20.26
CA LYS A 22 4.90 -13.30 21.51
C LYS A 22 6.36 -13.58 21.84
N SER A 23 7.20 -13.84 20.84
CA SER A 23 8.64 -14.05 21.01
C SER A 23 9.35 -12.80 21.56
N LYS A 24 8.78 -11.60 21.33
CA LYS A 24 9.24 -10.31 21.89
C LYS A 24 8.55 -9.96 23.22
N LYS A 25 7.84 -10.90 23.83
CA LYS A 25 7.11 -10.72 25.11
C LYS A 25 5.94 -9.73 25.00
N LEU A 26 5.40 -9.53 23.79
CA LEU A 26 4.14 -8.81 23.58
C LEU A 26 2.98 -9.79 23.74
N ASP A 27 1.92 -9.39 24.43
CA ASP A 27 0.68 -10.17 24.51
C ASP A 27 -0.15 -9.91 23.27
N ALA A 28 -0.01 -10.79 22.27
CA ALA A 28 -0.62 -10.61 20.96
C ALA A 28 -1.83 -11.53 20.76
N GLU A 29 -2.94 -10.96 20.31
CA GLU A 29 -4.15 -11.69 19.99
C GLU A 29 -4.68 -11.38 18.58
N PHE A 30 -5.35 -12.35 17.98
CA PHE A 30 -6.05 -12.19 16.71
C PHE A 30 -7.45 -11.64 16.95
N ILE A 31 -7.83 -10.65 16.16
CA ILE A 31 -9.14 -10.02 16.17
C ILE A 31 -9.76 -10.19 14.77
N ASP A 32 -10.88 -10.88 14.70
CA ASP A 32 -11.67 -11.00 13.47
C ASP A 32 -12.36 -9.67 13.18
N VAL A 33 -12.13 -9.10 12.00
CA VAL A 33 -12.78 -7.84 11.60
C VAL A 33 -14.30 -7.93 11.63
N GLY A 34 -14.88 -9.11 11.41
CA GLY A 34 -16.32 -9.34 11.50
C GLY A 34 -16.91 -9.16 12.90
N SER A 35 -16.07 -9.14 13.95
CA SER A 35 -16.49 -8.92 15.34
C SER A 35 -16.38 -7.45 15.79
N ILE A 36 -15.93 -6.54 14.90
CA ILE A 36 -15.68 -5.14 15.23
C ILE A 36 -16.70 -4.23 14.55
N GLY A 37 -17.17 -3.22 15.24
CA GLY A 37 -17.96 -2.14 14.65
C GLY A 37 -17.61 -0.77 15.23
N VAL A 38 -18.04 0.29 14.56
CA VAL A 38 -17.87 1.67 15.01
C VAL A 38 -19.26 2.27 15.19
N THR A 39 -19.54 2.76 16.41
CA THR A 39 -20.73 3.54 16.70
C THR A 39 -20.40 5.02 16.65
N VAL A 40 -21.19 5.81 15.94
CA VAL A 40 -21.05 7.27 15.89
C VAL A 40 -22.31 7.87 16.50
N GLU A 41 -22.17 8.47 17.69
CA GLU A 41 -23.28 9.04 18.43
C GLU A 41 -22.82 10.25 19.29
N ASN A 42 -23.64 11.31 19.33
CA ASN A 42 -23.46 12.47 20.22
C ASN A 42 -22.04 13.10 20.17
N ASN A 43 -21.49 13.27 18.97
CA ASN A 43 -20.14 13.80 18.70
C ASN A 43 -18.99 12.91 19.25
N VAL A 44 -19.26 11.65 19.53
CA VAL A 44 -18.28 10.65 19.94
C VAL A 44 -18.41 9.45 19.03
N SER A 45 -17.29 8.99 18.54
CA SER A 45 -17.20 7.68 17.90
C SER A 45 -16.63 6.68 18.90
N ARG A 46 -17.07 5.44 18.85
CA ARG A 46 -16.57 4.35 19.69
C ARG A 46 -16.48 3.06 18.88
N VAL A 47 -15.37 2.40 18.99
CA VAL A 47 -15.28 1.02 18.52
C VAL A 47 -15.95 0.10 19.52
N PHE A 48 -16.84 -0.76 19.05
CA PHE A 48 -17.37 -1.85 19.89
C PHE A 48 -16.74 -3.18 19.45
N TYR A 49 -16.17 -3.83 20.42
CA TYR A 49 -15.58 -5.14 20.41
C TYR A 49 -15.68 -5.70 21.83
N GLU A 50 -15.40 -6.98 22.06
CA GLU A 50 -15.43 -7.60 23.41
C GLU A 50 -14.51 -6.88 24.41
N LYS A 51 -13.44 -6.24 23.92
CA LYS A 51 -12.51 -5.37 24.67
C LYS A 51 -12.53 -3.96 24.11
N THR A 52 -12.15 -2.97 24.90
CA THR A 52 -11.94 -1.61 24.40
C THR A 52 -10.59 -1.50 23.71
N PHE A 53 -10.46 -0.61 22.71
CA PHE A 53 -9.16 -0.38 22.05
C PHE A 53 -8.16 0.34 22.95
N GLU A 54 -8.61 0.98 24.01
CA GLU A 54 -7.77 1.51 25.11
C GLU A 54 -6.99 0.38 25.82
N ASP A 55 -7.43 -0.88 25.73
CA ASP A 55 -6.74 -2.04 26.27
C ASP A 55 -5.55 -2.50 25.41
N PHE A 56 -5.40 -1.95 24.20
CA PHE A 56 -4.29 -2.25 23.31
C PHE A 56 -3.30 -1.12 23.23
N ASP A 57 -2.04 -1.41 23.50
CA ASP A 57 -0.93 -0.48 23.26
C ASP A 57 -0.69 -0.26 21.76
N SER A 58 -1.00 -1.29 20.96
CA SER A 58 -0.86 -1.23 19.51
C SER A 58 -1.76 -2.20 18.76
N VAL A 59 -2.01 -1.88 17.48
CA VAL A 59 -2.81 -2.71 16.56
C VAL A 59 -2.03 -2.88 15.25
N PHE A 60 -1.96 -4.13 14.76
CA PHE A 60 -1.53 -4.43 13.40
C PHE A 60 -2.75 -4.72 12.54
N LEU A 61 -2.95 -3.92 11.49
CA LEU A 61 -4.10 -4.01 10.60
C LEU A 61 -3.72 -4.68 9.27
N SER A 62 -4.35 -5.80 8.95
CA SER A 62 -4.13 -6.55 7.72
C SER A 62 -5.45 -6.86 7.01
N LEU A 63 -6.04 -5.82 6.41
CA LEU A 63 -7.30 -5.92 5.68
C LEU A 63 -7.13 -5.55 4.21
N PRO A 64 -7.95 -6.13 3.31
CA PRO A 64 -8.05 -5.71 1.91
C PRO A 64 -8.55 -4.26 1.75
N MET A 65 -8.27 -3.64 0.59
CA MET A 65 -8.71 -2.26 0.31
C MET A 65 -10.24 -2.12 0.19
N GLU A 66 -10.96 -3.20 0.00
CA GLU A 66 -12.42 -3.25 0.00
C GLU A 66 -13.03 -2.79 1.33
N PHE A 67 -12.28 -2.88 2.42
CA PHE A 67 -12.67 -2.39 3.74
C PHE A 67 -12.44 -0.88 3.96
N THR A 68 -12.05 -0.11 2.93
CA THR A 68 -11.71 1.32 3.08
C THR A 68 -12.77 2.12 3.86
N LEU A 69 -14.05 1.91 3.57
CA LEU A 69 -15.14 2.64 4.24
C LEU A 69 -15.24 2.33 5.74
N PHE A 70 -14.86 1.13 6.15
CA PHE A 70 -14.85 0.71 7.55
C PHE A 70 -13.53 1.07 8.24
N VAL A 71 -12.41 0.90 7.54
CA VAL A 71 -11.08 1.07 8.14
C VAL A 71 -10.77 2.53 8.47
N GLU A 72 -11.22 3.47 7.66
CA GLU A 72 -10.94 4.89 7.93
C GLU A 72 -11.54 5.39 9.27
N PRO A 73 -12.82 5.14 9.58
CA PRO A 73 -13.35 5.40 10.93
C PRO A 73 -12.57 4.66 12.03
N LEU A 74 -12.22 3.39 11.82
CA LEU A 74 -11.45 2.60 12.78
C LEU A 74 -10.08 3.21 13.06
N LEU A 75 -9.34 3.66 12.03
CA LEU A 75 -8.04 4.29 12.19
C LEU A 75 -8.13 5.61 12.98
N SER A 76 -9.20 6.37 12.80
CA SER A 76 -9.44 7.58 13.58
C SER A 76 -9.61 7.26 15.07
N GLU A 77 -10.43 6.24 15.38
CA GLU A 77 -10.64 5.80 16.77
C GLU A 77 -9.34 5.27 17.42
N LEU A 78 -8.51 4.53 16.70
CA LEU A 78 -7.22 4.07 17.21
C LEU A 78 -6.30 5.25 17.58
N VAL A 79 -6.31 6.31 16.76
CA VAL A 79 -5.53 7.53 17.05
C VAL A 79 -6.09 8.25 18.29
N ASP A 80 -7.41 8.37 18.40
CA ASP A 80 -8.06 9.04 19.53
C ASP A 80 -7.85 8.27 20.85
N ALA A 81 -7.79 6.93 20.78
CA ALA A 81 -7.43 6.06 21.91
C ALA A 81 -5.93 6.07 22.25
N GLY A 82 -5.08 6.73 21.44
CA GLY A 82 -3.63 6.70 21.63
C GLY A 82 -2.96 5.37 21.26
N THR A 83 -3.71 4.47 20.60
CA THR A 83 -3.23 3.15 20.19
C THR A 83 -2.36 3.26 18.94
N TYR A 84 -1.14 2.74 18.99
CA TYR A 84 -0.28 2.72 17.81
C TYR A 84 -0.82 1.77 16.73
N CYS A 85 -0.87 2.25 15.48
CA CYS A 85 -1.13 1.44 14.30
C CYS A 85 -0.09 1.78 13.22
N GLN A 86 0.35 0.77 12.46
CA GLN A 86 1.29 0.97 11.34
C GLN A 86 0.68 1.78 10.19
N LEU A 87 -0.62 2.04 10.24
CA LEU A 87 -1.38 2.84 9.28
C LEU A 87 -2.02 4.03 9.98
N LYS A 88 -2.04 5.17 9.32
CA LYS A 88 -2.64 6.42 9.82
C LYS A 88 -3.99 6.66 9.15
N PRO A 89 -4.86 7.48 9.74
CA PRO A 89 -6.06 7.96 9.07
C PRO A 89 -5.77 8.47 7.66
N ASN A 90 -6.68 8.25 6.73
CA ASN A 90 -6.58 8.48 5.28
C ASN A 90 -5.65 7.52 4.50
N SER A 91 -4.92 6.61 5.15
CA SER A 91 -4.02 5.69 4.43
C SER A 91 -4.77 4.77 3.48
N TYR A 92 -5.89 4.18 3.91
CA TYR A 92 -6.70 3.30 3.06
C TYR A 92 -7.34 4.05 1.90
N TYR A 93 -7.84 5.27 2.14
CA TYR A 93 -8.37 6.12 1.08
C TYR A 93 -7.30 6.45 0.03
N ILE A 94 -6.10 6.86 0.47
CA ILE A 94 -4.98 7.16 -0.43
C ILE A 94 -4.57 5.91 -1.22
N LEU A 95 -4.44 4.75 -0.55
CA LEU A 95 -3.97 3.51 -1.18
C LEU A 95 -5.01 2.89 -2.12
N SER A 96 -6.30 3.03 -1.84
CA SER A 96 -7.39 2.54 -2.70
C SER A 96 -7.63 3.45 -3.91
N ASN A 97 -7.51 4.77 -3.74
CA ASN A 97 -7.67 5.77 -4.80
C ASN A 97 -6.33 6.01 -5.54
N LYS A 98 -6.04 5.17 -6.53
CA LYS A 98 -4.75 5.25 -7.26
C LYS A 98 -4.50 6.59 -7.96
N PRO A 99 -5.47 7.21 -8.65
CA PRO A 99 -5.29 8.56 -9.17
C PRO A 99 -4.86 9.56 -8.09
N PHE A 100 -5.57 9.58 -6.97
CA PHE A 100 -5.24 10.46 -5.84
C PHE A 100 -3.87 10.14 -5.22
N MET A 101 -3.52 8.86 -5.10
CA MET A 101 -2.21 8.44 -4.59
C MET A 101 -1.06 9.04 -5.41
N TYR A 102 -1.10 8.98 -6.74
CA TYR A 102 -0.06 9.57 -7.59
C TYR A 102 0.00 11.09 -7.46
N SER A 103 -1.15 11.77 -7.44
CA SER A 103 -1.23 13.21 -7.22
C SER A 103 -0.64 13.61 -5.85
N ASN A 104 -1.00 12.88 -4.80
CA ASN A 104 -0.52 13.13 -3.43
C ASN A 104 1.00 12.91 -3.31
N LEU A 105 1.53 11.81 -3.86
CA LEU A 105 2.97 11.55 -3.90
C LEU A 105 3.73 12.67 -4.60
N ASN A 106 3.27 13.06 -5.78
CA ASN A 106 3.92 14.12 -6.58
C ASN A 106 3.88 15.49 -5.86
N SER A 107 2.75 15.86 -5.25
CA SER A 107 2.61 17.13 -4.50
C SER A 107 3.54 17.21 -3.29
N LYS A 108 3.97 16.08 -2.76
CA LYS A 108 4.94 15.96 -1.66
C LYS A 108 6.37 15.73 -2.15
N GLY A 109 6.63 15.90 -3.46
CA GLY A 109 7.96 15.79 -4.07
C GLY A 109 8.51 14.36 -4.17
N VAL A 110 7.66 13.34 -4.12
CA VAL A 110 8.05 11.97 -4.41
C VAL A 110 7.99 11.74 -5.91
N LYS A 111 9.08 11.31 -6.53
CA LYS A 111 9.13 11.00 -7.96
C LYS A 111 8.22 9.82 -8.28
N THR A 112 7.26 10.03 -9.19
CA THR A 112 6.35 9.00 -9.70
C THR A 112 6.48 8.87 -11.20
N THR A 113 5.85 7.86 -11.79
CA THR A 113 5.62 7.80 -13.24
C THR A 113 4.80 9.00 -13.69
N LYS A 114 5.12 9.55 -14.86
CA LYS A 114 4.27 10.57 -15.50
C LYS A 114 2.87 10.00 -15.65
N THR A 115 1.88 10.72 -15.12
CA THR A 115 0.49 10.27 -15.06
C THR A 115 -0.45 11.43 -15.28
N ASP A 116 -1.27 11.34 -16.31
CA ASP A 116 -2.43 12.22 -16.49
C ASP A 116 -3.66 11.53 -15.93
N ILE A 117 -4.52 12.32 -15.29
CA ILE A 117 -5.78 11.88 -14.68
C ILE A 117 -6.90 12.63 -15.39
N LEU A 118 -7.76 11.89 -16.06
CA LEU A 118 -8.81 12.42 -16.91
C LEU A 118 -10.18 12.02 -16.37
N ALA A 119 -11.16 12.92 -16.39
CA ALA A 119 -12.54 12.65 -16.02
C ALA A 119 -13.30 11.94 -17.15
N ASP A 120 -12.91 12.16 -18.41
CA ASP A 120 -13.57 11.61 -19.57
C ASP A 120 -12.57 11.22 -20.66
N LYS A 121 -13.00 10.28 -21.53
CA LYS A 121 -12.22 9.82 -22.68
C LYS A 121 -11.99 10.91 -23.75
N GLU A 122 -12.81 11.94 -23.80
CA GLU A 122 -12.67 13.05 -24.74
C GLU A 122 -11.38 13.84 -24.53
N ALA A 123 -10.85 13.84 -23.29
CA ALA A 123 -9.59 14.51 -22.96
C ALA A 123 -8.34 13.70 -23.36
N ILE A 124 -8.48 12.46 -23.81
CA ILE A 124 -7.34 11.57 -24.11
C ILE A 124 -6.45 12.12 -25.21
N ASP A 125 -7.03 12.62 -26.31
CA ASP A 125 -6.23 13.14 -27.44
C ASP A 125 -5.41 14.38 -27.06
N PHE A 126 -5.88 15.16 -26.08
CA PHE A 126 -5.13 16.30 -25.53
C PHE A 126 -3.96 15.84 -24.67
N SER A 127 -4.20 14.88 -23.78
CA SER A 127 -3.19 14.31 -22.90
C SER A 127 -2.04 13.66 -23.67
N LEU A 128 -2.34 12.93 -24.75
CA LEU A 128 -1.34 12.18 -25.52
C LEU A 128 -0.25 13.02 -26.18
N LYS A 129 -0.42 14.33 -26.32
CA LYS A 129 0.60 15.21 -26.91
C LYS A 129 1.93 15.14 -26.16
N ASP A 130 1.88 14.78 -24.89
CA ASP A 130 3.03 14.74 -23.99
C ASP A 130 3.51 13.32 -23.66
N PHE A 131 2.94 12.29 -24.31
CA PHE A 131 3.31 10.88 -24.08
C PHE A 131 3.87 10.23 -25.33
N SER A 132 4.83 9.34 -25.12
CA SER A 132 5.34 8.45 -26.15
C SER A 132 4.86 7.03 -25.89
N TYR A 133 4.50 6.28 -26.94
CA TYR A 133 4.17 4.86 -26.84
C TYR A 133 5.41 4.02 -26.53
N PRO A 134 5.25 2.90 -25.80
CA PRO A 134 4.00 2.42 -25.21
C PRO A 134 3.57 3.21 -23.98
N ILE A 135 2.25 3.21 -23.70
CA ILE A 135 1.64 3.82 -22.51
C ILE A 135 0.77 2.81 -21.78
N ILE A 136 0.49 3.07 -20.52
CA ILE A 136 -0.50 2.30 -19.74
C ILE A 136 -1.75 3.14 -19.57
N VAL A 137 -2.90 2.60 -20.01
CA VAL A 137 -4.20 3.24 -19.78
C VAL A 137 -4.98 2.42 -18.75
N LYS A 138 -5.52 3.08 -17.73
CA LYS A 138 -6.33 2.45 -16.68
C LYS A 138 -7.65 3.20 -16.54
N THR A 139 -8.72 2.44 -16.28
CA THR A 139 -10.05 3.00 -16.00
C THR A 139 -10.48 2.63 -14.58
N PHE A 140 -11.26 3.51 -13.95
CA PHE A 140 -11.73 3.38 -12.59
C PHE A 140 -13.22 3.63 -12.50
N LEU A 141 -13.89 2.90 -11.58
CA LEU A 141 -15.27 3.12 -11.16
C LEU A 141 -15.23 3.17 -9.62
N GLY A 142 -15.52 4.33 -9.05
CA GLY A 142 -15.23 4.61 -7.64
C GLY A 142 -13.75 4.41 -7.34
N LEU A 143 -13.46 3.68 -6.28
CA LEU A 143 -12.08 3.33 -5.88
C LEU A 143 -11.54 2.09 -6.63
N LYS A 144 -12.38 1.40 -7.39
CA LYS A 144 -12.02 0.15 -8.07
C LYS A 144 -11.45 0.42 -9.46
N LYS A 145 -10.25 -0.09 -9.72
CA LYS A 145 -9.69 -0.17 -11.07
C LYS A 145 -10.46 -1.22 -11.87
N THR A 146 -11.07 -0.82 -12.99
CA THR A 146 -11.86 -1.70 -13.87
C THR A 146 -11.01 -2.31 -14.97
N ASN A 147 -10.11 -1.53 -15.59
CA ASN A 147 -9.19 -2.02 -16.62
C ASN A 147 -7.77 -1.52 -16.41
N SER A 148 -6.80 -2.23 -17.04
CA SER A 148 -5.40 -1.79 -17.15
C SER A 148 -4.81 -2.42 -18.39
N VAL A 149 -4.49 -1.60 -19.39
CA VAL A 149 -4.06 -2.05 -20.71
C VAL A 149 -2.76 -1.37 -21.09
N LEU A 150 -1.79 -2.16 -21.57
CA LEU A 150 -0.61 -1.65 -22.28
C LEU A 150 -1.02 -1.31 -23.71
N VAL A 151 -0.78 -0.09 -24.11
CA VAL A 151 -1.15 0.45 -25.41
C VAL A 151 0.11 0.82 -26.17
N GLU A 152 0.39 0.10 -27.25
CA GLU A 152 1.63 0.20 -27.99
C GLU A 152 1.56 1.19 -29.18
N SER A 153 0.36 1.61 -29.55
CA SER A 153 0.15 2.49 -30.70
C SER A 153 -1.18 3.27 -30.61
N GLU A 154 -1.27 4.33 -31.38
CA GLU A 154 -2.51 5.11 -31.54
C GLU A 154 -3.69 4.25 -32.02
N ARG A 155 -3.43 3.26 -32.90
CA ARG A 155 -4.45 2.34 -33.38
C ARG A 155 -5.03 1.48 -32.26
N SER A 156 -4.18 0.91 -31.41
CA SER A 156 -4.60 0.09 -30.27
C SER A 156 -5.33 0.94 -29.23
N LEU A 157 -4.90 2.21 -29.04
CA LEU A 157 -5.59 3.15 -28.18
C LEU A 157 -7.02 3.45 -28.67
N LYS A 158 -7.19 3.78 -29.95
CA LYS A 158 -8.52 4.04 -30.54
C LYS A 158 -9.47 2.84 -30.37
N SER A 159 -8.95 1.61 -30.49
CA SER A 159 -9.75 0.41 -30.22
C SER A 159 -10.13 0.29 -28.75
N PHE A 160 -9.19 0.56 -27.84
CA PHE A 160 -9.46 0.51 -26.41
C PHE A 160 -10.49 1.59 -25.98
N ILE A 161 -10.34 2.84 -26.44
CA ILE A 161 -11.28 3.93 -26.14
C ILE A 161 -12.71 3.56 -26.53
N LYS A 162 -12.90 2.91 -27.68
CA LYS A 162 -14.24 2.45 -28.12
C LYS A 162 -14.82 1.36 -27.22
N SER A 163 -13.97 0.60 -26.52
CA SER A 163 -14.38 -0.46 -25.59
C SER A 163 -14.64 0.05 -24.17
N ILE A 164 -14.25 1.29 -23.85
CA ILE A 164 -14.53 1.88 -22.53
C ILE A 164 -16.04 2.09 -22.41
N SER A 165 -16.63 1.44 -21.39
CA SER A 165 -18.05 1.66 -21.05
C SER A 165 -18.29 3.10 -20.61
N VAL A 166 -19.54 3.53 -20.65
CA VAL A 166 -19.93 4.88 -20.19
C VAL A 166 -19.72 5.06 -18.69
N ASP A 167 -19.70 3.95 -17.93
CA ASP A 167 -19.60 3.95 -16.47
C ASP A 167 -18.13 3.89 -16.03
N VAL A 168 -17.40 4.99 -16.19
CA VAL A 168 -16.06 5.19 -15.62
C VAL A 168 -16.00 6.58 -15.01
N ASP A 169 -15.42 6.66 -13.79
CA ASP A 169 -15.30 7.93 -13.05
C ASP A 169 -13.94 8.60 -13.30
N ALA A 170 -12.95 7.83 -13.71
CA ALA A 170 -11.64 8.35 -14.05
C ALA A 170 -10.88 7.44 -15.02
N ILE A 171 -10.06 8.06 -15.85
CA ILE A 171 -9.10 7.41 -16.74
C ILE A 171 -7.71 7.93 -16.39
N THR A 172 -6.71 7.05 -16.29
CA THR A 172 -5.32 7.50 -16.19
C THR A 172 -4.53 7.05 -17.40
N ILE A 173 -3.70 7.96 -17.91
CA ILE A 173 -2.67 7.68 -18.90
C ILE A 173 -1.33 7.77 -18.17
N GLN A 174 -0.52 6.71 -18.24
CA GLN A 174 0.77 6.66 -17.58
C GLN A 174 1.88 6.31 -18.58
N GLU A 175 3.06 6.90 -18.41
CA GLU A 175 4.26 6.44 -19.09
C GLU A 175 4.53 4.97 -18.73
N TYR A 176 4.92 4.19 -19.72
CA TYR A 176 5.37 2.83 -19.52
C TYR A 176 6.87 2.85 -19.23
N LEU A 177 7.27 2.26 -18.13
CA LEU A 177 8.67 2.12 -17.74
C LEU A 177 9.09 0.66 -17.92
N GLU A 178 10.09 0.44 -18.73
CA GLU A 178 10.81 -0.83 -18.81
C GLU A 178 11.94 -0.84 -17.79
N GLY A 179 12.18 -2.01 -17.21
CA GLY A 179 13.28 -2.15 -16.27
C GLY A 179 12.97 -3.07 -15.10
N ASP A 180 13.98 -3.30 -14.29
CA ASP A 180 13.86 -4.08 -13.07
C ASP A 180 12.96 -3.36 -12.06
N VAL A 181 12.08 -4.10 -11.39
CA VAL A 181 11.27 -3.56 -10.30
C VAL A 181 11.95 -3.79 -8.97
N ASP A 182 12.31 -2.73 -8.29
CA ASP A 182 12.67 -2.74 -6.88
C ASP A 182 11.38 -2.72 -6.04
N GLN A 183 11.24 -3.71 -5.18
CA GLN A 183 10.11 -3.89 -4.30
C GLN A 183 10.62 -3.81 -2.85
N SER A 184 10.33 -2.72 -2.17
CA SER A 184 10.89 -2.37 -0.87
C SER A 184 9.83 -2.49 0.21
N LEU A 185 10.05 -3.35 1.19
CA LEU A 185 9.33 -3.35 2.46
C LEU A 185 9.98 -2.28 3.35
N VAL A 186 9.21 -1.25 3.64
CA VAL A 186 9.56 -0.20 4.60
C VAL A 186 9.00 -0.61 5.96
N ILE A 187 9.83 -0.53 7.00
CA ILE A 187 9.46 -0.75 8.41
C ILE A 187 10.07 0.41 9.19
N GLY A 188 9.28 1.45 9.48
CA GLY A 188 9.79 2.69 10.03
C GLY A 188 10.78 3.38 9.09
N ASP A 189 12.04 3.46 9.49
CA ASP A 189 13.14 4.00 8.69
C ASP A 189 14.02 2.90 8.07
N ASP A 190 13.73 1.63 8.34
CA ASP A 190 14.41 0.49 7.72
C ASP A 190 13.77 0.12 6.37
N VAL A 191 14.61 -0.27 5.39
CA VAL A 191 14.18 -0.63 4.05
C VAL A 191 14.80 -1.96 3.62
N PHE A 192 13.95 -2.94 3.38
CA PHE A 192 14.31 -4.29 2.93
C PHE A 192 13.87 -4.46 1.48
N THR A 193 14.80 -4.63 0.55
CA THR A 193 14.48 -4.58 -0.88
C THR A 193 14.79 -5.89 -1.59
N ILE A 194 13.84 -6.30 -2.41
CA ILE A 194 13.96 -7.38 -3.37
C ILE A 194 13.76 -6.82 -4.77
N LYS A 195 14.44 -7.41 -5.74
CA LYS A 195 14.41 -7.00 -7.14
C LYS A 195 13.81 -8.09 -8.01
N ARG A 196 12.85 -7.72 -8.86
CA ARG A 196 12.32 -8.57 -9.92
C ARG A 196 12.88 -8.09 -11.24
N LYS A 197 13.67 -8.96 -11.88
CA LYS A 197 14.31 -8.68 -13.16
C LYS A 197 13.30 -8.52 -14.27
N TRP A 198 13.49 -7.53 -15.12
CA TRP A 198 12.78 -7.41 -16.37
C TRP A 198 13.13 -8.56 -17.30
N VAL A 199 12.13 -9.16 -17.93
CA VAL A 199 12.29 -10.25 -18.89
C VAL A 199 11.67 -9.81 -20.21
N GLU A 200 12.49 -9.30 -21.11
CA GLU A 200 12.07 -8.70 -22.38
C GLU A 200 11.19 -9.63 -23.22
N LYS A 201 11.56 -10.92 -23.33
CA LYS A 201 10.78 -11.93 -24.09
C LYS A 201 9.37 -12.18 -23.54
N GLU A 202 9.15 -11.93 -22.26
CA GLU A 202 7.88 -12.14 -21.57
C GLU A 202 7.09 -10.83 -21.40
N LEU A 203 7.67 -9.67 -21.79
CA LEU A 203 7.17 -8.32 -21.51
C LEU A 203 6.70 -8.20 -20.06
N GLY A 204 7.50 -8.69 -19.14
CA GLY A 204 7.14 -8.80 -17.74
C GLY A 204 8.33 -8.96 -16.80
N HIS A 205 8.06 -9.36 -15.57
CA HIS A 205 9.09 -9.47 -14.54
C HIS A 205 9.30 -10.92 -14.10
N SER A 206 10.53 -11.24 -13.72
CA SER A 206 10.88 -12.57 -13.20
C SER A 206 9.96 -12.99 -12.06
N LYS A 207 9.55 -14.27 -12.04
CA LYS A 207 8.69 -14.81 -10.97
C LYS A 207 9.42 -14.86 -9.65
N LYS A 208 10.72 -15.17 -9.67
CA LYS A 208 11.55 -15.28 -8.46
C LYS A 208 12.35 -14.00 -8.25
N PRO A 209 12.09 -13.25 -7.17
CA PRO A 209 12.86 -12.07 -6.82
C PRO A 209 14.25 -12.47 -6.27
N ILE A 210 15.17 -11.51 -6.30
CA ILE A 210 16.50 -11.62 -5.69
C ILE A 210 16.69 -10.51 -4.68
N SER A 211 17.54 -10.74 -3.67
CA SER A 211 17.97 -9.71 -2.73
C SER A 211 18.72 -8.59 -3.46
N THR A 212 18.47 -7.35 -3.07
CA THR A 212 19.20 -6.19 -3.56
C THR A 212 19.28 -5.10 -2.50
N LYS A 213 20.20 -4.16 -2.67
CA LYS A 213 20.32 -2.97 -1.84
C LYS A 213 20.04 -1.74 -2.69
N LEU A 214 19.23 -0.83 -2.17
CA LEU A 214 19.02 0.47 -2.78
C LEU A 214 20.17 1.42 -2.46
N SER A 215 20.37 2.43 -3.32
CA SER A 215 21.13 3.63 -2.96
C SER A 215 20.42 4.37 -1.82
N ASP A 216 21.14 5.22 -1.10
CA ASP A 216 20.54 5.97 0.01
C ASP A 216 19.43 6.90 -0.47
N ASP A 217 19.58 7.55 -1.63
CA ASP A 217 18.54 8.35 -2.26
C ASP A 217 17.27 7.53 -2.55
N SER A 218 17.43 6.30 -3.07
CA SER A 218 16.28 5.43 -3.37
C SER A 218 15.61 4.90 -2.09
N LYS A 219 16.36 4.68 -1.02
CA LYS A 219 15.79 4.35 0.30
C LYS A 219 14.97 5.50 0.84
N GLU A 220 15.49 6.73 0.76
CA GLU A 220 14.76 7.93 1.20
C GLU A 220 13.46 8.10 0.42
N ILE A 221 13.49 7.88 -0.91
CA ILE A 221 12.26 7.90 -1.73
C ILE A 221 11.25 6.85 -1.24
N ALA A 222 11.69 5.62 -0.95
CA ALA A 222 10.80 4.57 -0.48
C ALA A 222 10.17 4.90 0.88
N ILE A 223 10.97 5.37 1.85
CA ILE A 223 10.49 5.80 3.17
C ILE A 223 9.51 6.96 3.03
N ARG A 224 9.87 7.97 2.25
CA ARG A 224 9.01 9.14 2.02
C ARG A 224 7.70 8.76 1.35
N ALA A 225 7.72 7.85 0.37
CA ALA A 225 6.52 7.37 -0.30
C ALA A 225 5.58 6.63 0.66
N ALA A 226 6.12 5.78 1.54
CA ALA A 226 5.34 5.12 2.58
C ALA A 226 4.70 6.16 3.54
N LYS A 227 5.50 7.09 4.07
CA LYS A 227 5.04 8.14 4.99
C LYS A 227 3.97 9.06 4.38
N VAL A 228 4.12 9.45 3.10
CA VAL A 228 3.13 10.26 2.36
C VAL A 228 1.80 9.50 2.19
N CYS A 229 1.85 8.18 2.06
CA CYS A 229 0.65 7.33 2.03
C CYS A 229 0.12 6.96 3.43
N GLY A 230 0.64 7.57 4.50
CA GLY A 230 0.18 7.32 5.88
C GLY A 230 0.61 5.96 6.42
N MET A 231 1.72 5.40 5.94
CA MET A 231 2.20 4.09 6.37
C MET A 231 3.54 4.19 7.10
N ASP A 232 3.63 3.53 8.24
CA ASP A 232 4.87 3.26 8.95
C ASP A 232 5.47 1.91 8.49
N ILE A 233 4.58 0.97 8.11
CA ILE A 233 4.96 -0.30 7.51
C ILE A 233 4.18 -0.50 6.22
N GLY A 234 4.90 -0.79 5.11
CA GLY A 234 4.26 -1.01 3.83
C GLY A 234 5.26 -1.28 2.70
N VAL A 235 4.74 -1.55 1.52
CA VAL A 235 5.55 -1.93 0.36
C VAL A 235 5.50 -0.85 -0.70
N VAL A 236 6.67 -0.38 -1.11
CA VAL A 236 6.87 0.59 -2.19
C VAL A 236 7.52 -0.11 -3.39
N LYS A 237 6.97 0.08 -4.59
CA LYS A 237 7.52 -0.43 -5.83
C LYS A 237 8.08 0.72 -6.66
N MET A 238 9.29 0.52 -7.18
CA MET A 238 9.99 1.51 -7.99
C MET A 238 10.62 0.88 -9.24
N ILE A 239 10.72 1.68 -10.30
CA ILE A 239 11.60 1.46 -11.45
C ILE A 239 12.43 2.73 -11.60
N ASP A 240 13.74 2.63 -11.66
CA ASP A 240 14.67 3.76 -11.80
C ASP A 240 14.36 4.93 -10.83
N ALA A 241 14.18 4.59 -9.54
CA ALA A 241 13.83 5.52 -8.47
C ALA A 241 12.49 6.30 -8.66
N LYS A 242 11.65 5.91 -9.62
CA LYS A 242 10.28 6.40 -9.76
C LYS A 242 9.31 5.43 -9.08
N VAL A 243 8.45 5.94 -8.22
CA VAL A 243 7.42 5.15 -7.54
C VAL A 243 6.32 4.78 -8.54
N ILE A 244 6.14 3.47 -8.76
CA ILE A 244 5.09 2.90 -9.62
C ILE A 244 3.92 2.32 -8.84
N GLY A 245 4.04 2.24 -7.53
CA GLY A 245 2.96 1.77 -6.66
C GLY A 245 3.35 1.67 -5.20
N VAL A 246 2.35 1.82 -4.35
CA VAL A 246 2.44 1.70 -2.90
C VAL A 246 1.29 0.84 -2.41
N ARG A 247 1.52 -0.01 -1.40
CA ARG A 247 0.51 -0.89 -0.82
C ARG A 247 0.80 -1.20 0.66
N SER A 248 -0.25 -1.39 1.45
CA SER A 248 -0.14 -1.83 2.85
C SER A 248 0.04 -3.35 2.98
N ARG A 249 -0.52 -4.13 2.05
CA ARG A 249 -0.42 -5.59 2.08
C ARG A 249 1.00 -6.07 1.78
N ILE A 250 1.55 -6.88 2.67
CA ILE A 250 2.90 -7.44 2.61
C ILE A 250 2.82 -8.91 2.22
N ASP A 251 3.64 -9.33 1.26
CA ASP A 251 3.90 -10.73 0.97
C ASP A 251 5.17 -11.14 1.74
N PHE A 252 4.99 -11.47 3.01
CA PHE A 252 6.10 -11.82 3.92
C PHE A 252 6.94 -12.97 3.40
N LYS A 253 6.28 -14.02 2.86
CA LYS A 253 6.98 -15.18 2.34
C LYS A 253 7.95 -14.80 1.23
N MET A 254 7.54 -13.94 0.31
CA MET A 254 8.38 -13.49 -0.79
C MET A 254 9.62 -12.73 -0.31
N PHE A 255 9.48 -11.87 0.70
CA PHE A 255 10.60 -11.13 1.28
C PHE A 255 11.52 -12.07 2.07
N ASN A 256 10.97 -12.93 2.93
CA ASN A 256 11.75 -13.87 3.73
C ASN A 256 12.59 -14.80 2.85
N ASP A 257 11.98 -15.39 1.81
CA ASP A 257 12.65 -16.31 0.89
C ASP A 257 13.79 -15.61 0.12
N ALA A 258 13.57 -14.37 -0.33
CA ALA A 258 14.55 -13.64 -1.14
C ALA A 258 15.69 -13.02 -0.33
N LEU A 259 15.42 -12.58 0.88
CA LEU A 259 16.39 -11.92 1.76
C LEU A 259 17.08 -12.88 2.72
N SER A 260 16.54 -14.08 2.92
CA SER A 260 16.96 -15.03 3.97
C SER A 260 16.92 -14.39 5.38
N GLU A 261 15.94 -13.54 5.60
CA GLU A 261 15.68 -12.85 6.87
C GLU A 261 14.22 -13.00 7.26
N ASP A 262 13.93 -12.95 8.56
CA ASP A 262 12.57 -13.05 9.09
C ASP A 262 11.93 -11.67 9.24
N MET A 263 11.10 -11.27 8.27
CA MET A 263 10.40 -9.99 8.29
C MET A 263 9.31 -9.90 9.36
N TYR A 264 8.77 -11.04 9.84
CA TYR A 264 7.83 -11.03 10.96
C TYR A 264 8.54 -10.55 12.24
N GLN A 265 9.77 -11.01 12.48
CA GLN A 265 10.58 -10.55 13.61
C GLN A 265 10.98 -9.08 13.49
N LYS A 266 11.24 -8.58 12.26
CA LYS A 266 11.53 -7.15 12.04
C LYS A 266 10.32 -6.28 12.38
N VAL A 267 9.12 -6.69 11.94
CA VAL A 267 7.87 -6.00 12.30
C VAL A 267 7.64 -6.02 13.81
N ALA A 268 7.79 -7.18 14.46
CA ALA A 268 7.60 -7.29 15.90
C ALA A 268 8.58 -6.41 16.70
N LEU A 269 9.83 -6.34 16.26
CA LEU A 269 10.84 -5.47 16.89
C LEU A 269 10.46 -3.98 16.77
N HIS A 270 10.02 -3.55 15.57
CA HIS A 270 9.57 -2.18 15.35
C HIS A 270 8.38 -1.80 16.25
N TYR A 271 7.45 -2.72 16.50
CA TYR A 271 6.34 -2.49 17.43
C TYR A 271 6.82 -2.31 18.86
N VAL A 272 7.81 -3.11 19.32
CA VAL A 272 8.43 -2.92 20.63
C VAL A 272 9.04 -1.52 20.76
N GLU A 273 9.75 -1.06 19.74
CA GLU A 273 10.39 0.26 19.75
C GLU A 273 9.36 1.40 19.78
N LYS A 274 8.25 1.26 19.03
CA LYS A 274 7.19 2.28 18.98
C LYS A 274 6.44 2.42 20.29
N VAL A 275 6.12 1.32 20.94
CA VAL A 275 5.37 1.34 22.19
C VAL A 275 6.25 1.76 23.36
N HIS A 276 7.50 1.29 23.45
CA HIS A 276 8.45 1.75 24.49
C HIS A 276 8.99 3.17 24.26
N GLY A 277 9.07 3.63 23.00
CA GLY A 277 9.55 4.97 22.66
C GLY A 277 8.56 6.10 22.94
N GLY A 278 7.29 5.79 23.21
CA GLY A 278 6.24 6.74 23.61
C GLY A 278 6.29 7.15 25.09
N GLU A 279 7.15 6.53 25.89
CA GLU A 279 7.33 6.83 27.31
C GLU A 279 8.37 7.95 27.59
N LYS A 280 8.62 8.86 26.62
CA LYS A 280 9.51 10.02 26.83
C LYS A 280 8.79 11.33 26.71
#